data_1fb49321325a5fc94fa128943a62bb5d
#
_entry.id   1fb49321325a5fc94fa128943a62bb5d
#
_cell.length_a   1.000
_cell.length_b   1.000
_cell.length_c   1.000
_cell.angle_alpha   90.00
_cell.angle_beta   90.00
_cell.angle_gamma   90.00
#
_symmetry.space_group_name_H-M   'P 1'
#
loop_
_entity.id
_entity.type
_entity.pdbx_description
1 polymer ?
#
loop_
_entity_poly.entity_id
_entity_poly.type
_entity_poly.pdbx_seq_one_letter_code
_entity_poly.pdbx_strand_id
1 'polypeptide(L)'
;ATKPENMQGFHEDNMLFIVDEASGVADPIMEAVLGTLSGENNKLLMCGNPTKTTGTFYDSHTRDRALYKCHTVSSADSKRTNKENIDSLVRKYGWDSNVVRVRVRGEFPNQEDDVFIALSTIEQCGSRLFELPEDGQLPYIIFGVDVARFGDDETVIYRNSRGKLQIVATRRGQDLMR
;
A
#
# COMPACT_ATOMS: atom_id res chain seq x y z
N ALA A 1 -12.91 10.85 15.24
CA ALA A 1 -14.29 10.45 14.92
C ALA A 1 -14.30 8.96 14.60
N THR A 2 -15.32 8.26 15.06
CA THR A 2 -15.48 6.82 14.80
C THR A 2 -16.55 6.54 13.74
N LYS A 3 -17.31 7.56 13.36
CA LYS A 3 -18.38 7.46 12.36
C LYS A 3 -18.32 8.65 11.41
N PRO A 4 -18.53 8.43 10.09
CA PRO A 4 -18.52 9.51 9.09
C PRO A 4 -19.57 10.60 9.37
N GLU A 5 -20.74 10.23 9.91
CA GLU A 5 -21.83 11.16 10.20
C GLU A 5 -21.41 12.25 11.21
N ASN A 6 -20.45 11.95 12.10
CA ASN A 6 -19.94 12.91 13.07
C ASN A 6 -19.06 14.01 12.44
N MET A 7 -18.69 13.83 11.19
CA MET A 7 -17.88 14.79 10.41
C MET A 7 -18.72 15.59 9.40
N GLN A 8 -20.03 15.26 9.28
CA GLN A 8 -20.96 15.99 8.43
C GLN A 8 -21.56 17.18 9.17
N GLY A 9 -21.92 18.23 8.43
CA GLY A 9 -22.64 19.41 8.97
C GLY A 9 -21.76 20.55 9.42
N PHE A 10 -20.43 20.46 9.24
CA PHE A 10 -19.56 21.63 9.41
C PHE A 10 -19.58 22.45 8.12
N HIS A 11 -20.11 23.66 8.20
CA HIS A 11 -20.20 24.59 7.06
C HIS A 11 -19.90 25.99 7.54
N GLU A 12 -18.67 26.42 7.30
CA GLU A 12 -18.20 27.76 7.63
C GLU A 12 -17.35 28.31 6.48
N ASP A 13 -17.29 29.62 6.36
CA ASP A 13 -16.49 30.27 5.31
C ASP A 13 -14.97 30.06 5.50
N ASN A 14 -14.54 29.90 6.75
CA ASN A 14 -13.14 29.71 7.11
C ASN A 14 -13.02 28.52 8.05
N MET A 15 -12.57 27.38 7.56
CA MET A 15 -12.34 26.17 8.35
C MET A 15 -10.93 25.64 8.17
N LEU A 16 -10.40 25.06 9.24
CA LEU A 16 -9.21 24.24 9.20
C LEU A 16 -9.51 22.89 9.85
N PHE A 17 -9.49 21.84 9.08
CA PHE A 17 -9.46 20.47 9.61
C PHE A 17 -8.01 20.06 9.86
N ILE A 18 -7.76 19.52 11.05
CA ILE A 18 -6.48 18.90 11.42
C ILE A 18 -6.75 17.43 11.69
N VAL A 19 -6.14 16.58 10.87
CA VAL A 19 -6.24 15.12 10.98
C VAL A 19 -4.89 14.60 11.43
N ASP A 20 -4.81 14.26 12.71
CA ASP A 20 -3.64 13.60 13.28
C ASP A 20 -3.73 12.09 13.09
N GLU A 21 -2.58 11.42 12.96
CA GLU A 21 -2.46 9.99 12.64
C GLU A 21 -3.26 9.61 11.37
N ALA A 22 -3.17 10.46 10.34
CA ALA A 22 -4.01 10.42 9.15
C ALA A 22 -3.94 9.09 8.38
N SER A 23 -2.82 8.37 8.44
CA SER A 23 -2.66 7.05 7.83
C SER A 23 -3.60 5.99 8.44
N GLY A 24 -4.03 6.20 9.69
CA GLY A 24 -4.95 5.30 10.41
C GLY A 24 -6.43 5.61 10.21
N VAL A 25 -6.78 6.76 9.63
CA VAL A 25 -8.16 7.18 9.45
C VAL A 25 -8.80 6.43 8.28
N ALA A 26 -10.00 5.90 8.52
CA ALA A 26 -10.75 5.17 7.49
C ALA A 26 -11.24 6.11 6.37
N ASP A 27 -11.19 5.66 5.14
CA ASP A 27 -11.56 6.45 3.95
C ASP A 27 -12.96 7.06 4.01
N PRO A 28 -14.02 6.40 4.51
CA PRO A 28 -15.33 7.04 4.64
C PRO A 28 -15.35 8.28 5.54
N ILE A 29 -14.46 8.32 6.56
CA ILE A 29 -14.31 9.49 7.44
C ILE A 29 -13.59 10.61 6.70
N MET A 30 -12.54 10.27 5.95
CA MET A 30 -11.80 11.24 5.13
C MET A 30 -12.67 11.83 4.02
N GLU A 31 -13.48 11.01 3.37
CA GLU A 31 -14.45 11.47 2.36
C GLU A 31 -15.47 12.46 2.96
N ALA A 32 -15.98 12.18 4.17
CA ALA A 32 -16.87 13.10 4.87
C ALA A 32 -16.18 14.44 5.18
N VAL A 33 -14.91 14.42 5.64
CA VAL A 33 -14.11 15.64 5.88
C VAL A 33 -13.91 16.42 4.57
N LEU A 34 -13.49 15.75 3.50
CA LEU A 34 -13.26 16.37 2.19
C LEU A 34 -14.56 17.00 1.64
N GLY A 35 -15.70 16.32 1.84
CA GLY A 35 -17.02 16.84 1.43
C GLY A 35 -17.44 18.12 2.15
N THR A 36 -16.89 18.40 3.33
CA THR A 36 -17.19 19.65 4.08
C THR A 36 -16.32 20.84 3.65
N LEU A 37 -15.24 20.61 2.89
CA LEU A 37 -14.30 21.65 2.47
C LEU A 37 -14.80 22.41 1.21
N SER A 38 -16.03 22.91 1.26
CA SER A 38 -16.68 23.58 0.09
C SER A 38 -16.41 25.09 0.01
N GLY A 39 -15.92 25.72 1.08
CA GLY A 39 -15.61 27.16 1.13
C GLY A 39 -14.21 27.48 0.59
N GLU A 40 -14.05 28.66 -0.01
CA GLU A 40 -12.75 29.09 -0.59
C GLU A 40 -11.57 29.08 0.41
N ASN A 41 -11.85 29.36 1.69
CA ASN A 41 -10.82 29.44 2.72
C ASN A 41 -10.71 28.17 3.59
N ASN A 42 -11.39 27.13 3.20
CA ASN A 42 -11.34 25.86 3.93
C ASN A 42 -10.04 25.12 3.64
N LYS A 43 -9.41 24.60 4.69
CA LYS A 43 -8.09 23.95 4.62
C LYS A 43 -8.09 22.63 5.36
N LEU A 44 -7.31 21.71 4.84
CA LEU A 44 -7.02 20.42 5.46
C LEU A 44 -5.53 20.31 5.76
N LEU A 45 -5.18 19.99 7.00
CA LEU A 45 -3.85 19.59 7.42
C LEU A 45 -3.92 18.12 7.87
N MET A 46 -3.16 17.27 7.19
CA MET A 46 -2.99 15.88 7.58
C MET A 46 -1.57 15.67 8.09
N CYS A 47 -1.41 14.98 9.20
CA CYS A 47 -0.11 14.56 9.71
C CYS A 47 -0.19 13.16 10.29
N GLY A 48 0.94 12.48 10.36
CA GLY A 48 1.05 11.14 10.92
C GLY A 48 2.21 10.34 10.35
N ASN A 49 2.43 9.17 10.92
CA ASN A 49 3.38 8.22 10.39
C ASN A 49 2.80 7.55 9.13
N PRO A 50 3.57 7.41 8.05
CA PRO A 50 3.10 6.84 6.78
C PRO A 50 3.08 5.30 6.86
N THR A 51 2.11 4.74 7.57
CA THR A 51 2.05 3.30 7.89
C THR A 51 1.37 2.44 6.83
N LYS A 52 0.56 3.04 5.95
CA LYS A 52 -0.21 2.33 4.92
C LYS A 52 0.13 2.84 3.53
N THR A 53 0.04 1.94 2.54
CA THR A 53 0.22 2.25 1.11
C THR A 53 -1.11 2.46 0.38
N THR A 54 -2.18 2.68 1.14
CA THR A 54 -3.53 2.94 0.65
C THR A 54 -4.20 4.05 1.45
N GLY A 55 -5.28 4.61 0.91
CA GLY A 55 -6.11 5.62 1.54
C GLY A 55 -5.67 7.06 1.25
N THR A 56 -6.52 8.02 1.66
CA THR A 56 -6.38 9.44 1.33
C THR A 56 -5.02 10.04 1.70
N PHE A 57 -4.43 9.62 2.85
CA PHE A 57 -3.12 10.13 3.27
C PHE A 57 -1.99 9.66 2.34
N TYR A 58 -2.02 8.41 1.92
CA TYR A 58 -1.07 7.88 0.93
C TYR A 58 -1.27 8.54 -0.44
N ASP A 59 -2.53 8.63 -0.89
CA ASP A 59 -2.88 9.24 -2.17
C ASP A 59 -2.45 10.70 -2.27
N SER A 60 -2.54 11.46 -1.18
CA SER A 60 -2.09 12.85 -1.12
C SER A 60 -0.58 13.02 -1.38
N HIS A 61 0.22 11.98 -1.14
CA HIS A 61 1.67 11.98 -1.37
C HIS A 61 2.07 11.30 -2.70
N THR A 62 1.14 10.62 -3.36
CA THR A 62 1.36 9.85 -4.58
C THR A 62 0.47 10.33 -5.72
N ARG A 63 -0.64 9.68 -5.93
CA ARG A 63 -1.58 9.92 -7.04
C ARG A 63 -2.07 11.37 -7.09
N ASP A 64 -2.46 11.91 -5.95
CA ASP A 64 -3.10 13.23 -5.82
C ASP A 64 -2.11 14.33 -5.38
N ARG A 65 -0.81 14.04 -5.45
CA ARG A 65 0.26 14.93 -4.98
C ARG A 65 0.17 16.36 -5.53
N ALA A 66 -0.32 16.53 -6.73
CA ALA A 66 -0.47 17.86 -7.34
C ALA A 66 -1.48 18.76 -6.61
N LEU A 67 -2.40 18.19 -5.84
CA LEU A 67 -3.42 18.90 -5.07
C LEU A 67 -2.95 19.27 -3.67
N TYR A 68 -1.82 18.73 -3.20
CA TYR A 68 -1.35 18.84 -1.83
C TYR A 68 0.07 19.41 -1.74
N LYS A 69 0.32 20.18 -0.68
CA LYS A 69 1.68 20.55 -0.29
C LYS A 69 2.20 19.53 0.71
N CYS A 70 3.02 18.58 0.21
CA CYS A 70 3.53 17.47 1.01
C CYS A 70 4.89 17.78 1.62
N HIS A 71 5.05 17.36 2.88
CA HIS A 71 6.31 17.45 3.62
C HIS A 71 6.64 16.09 4.21
N THR A 72 7.89 15.66 4.02
CA THR A 72 8.44 14.47 4.68
C THR A 72 9.50 14.93 5.67
N VAL A 73 9.39 14.46 6.91
CA VAL A 73 10.31 14.83 7.99
C VAL A 73 10.95 13.56 8.54
N SER A 74 12.29 13.47 8.44
CA SER A 74 13.02 12.37 9.02
C SER A 74 13.33 12.63 10.51
N SER A 75 13.13 11.61 11.34
CA SER A 75 13.58 11.63 12.74
C SER A 75 15.09 11.76 12.86
N ALA A 76 15.84 11.30 11.83
CA ALA A 76 17.29 11.44 11.79
C ALA A 76 17.74 12.91 11.72
N ASP A 77 16.93 13.79 11.13
CA ASP A 77 17.24 15.22 11.00
C ASP A 77 16.76 16.05 12.21
N SER A 78 15.91 15.46 13.03
CA SER A 78 15.36 16.13 14.20
C SER A 78 16.36 16.19 15.35
N LYS A 79 16.50 17.38 15.96
CA LYS A 79 17.31 17.57 17.18
C LYS A 79 16.66 17.00 18.45
N ARG A 80 15.37 16.67 18.39
CA ARG A 80 14.59 16.18 19.53
C ARG A 80 14.58 14.66 19.68
N THR A 81 15.02 13.95 18.64
CA THR A 81 14.98 12.48 18.63
C THR A 81 16.22 11.89 19.30
N ASN A 82 16.02 10.77 19.99
CA ASN A 82 17.13 9.99 20.55
C ASN A 82 17.86 9.25 19.43
N LYS A 83 19.08 9.67 19.14
CA LYS A 83 19.92 9.09 18.06
C LYS A 83 20.29 7.62 18.33
N GLU A 84 20.53 7.26 19.58
CA GLU A 84 20.83 5.86 19.98
C GLU A 84 19.66 4.93 19.64
N ASN A 85 18.42 5.39 19.84
CA ASN A 85 17.24 4.62 19.46
C ASN A 85 17.13 4.44 17.95
N ILE A 86 17.44 5.48 17.17
CA ILE A 86 17.48 5.39 15.70
C ILE A 86 18.53 4.39 15.26
N ASP A 87 19.76 4.48 15.79
CA ASP A 87 20.86 3.59 15.47
C ASP A 87 20.53 2.13 15.83
N SER A 88 19.82 1.92 16.95
CA SER A 88 19.34 0.60 17.36
C SER A 88 18.33 0.02 16.38
N LEU A 89 17.35 0.83 15.92
CA LEU A 89 16.37 0.42 14.92
C LEU A 89 17.04 0.09 13.59
N VAL A 90 17.96 0.95 13.13
CA VAL A 90 18.69 0.73 11.87
C VAL A 90 19.56 -0.52 11.95
N ARG A 91 20.24 -0.75 13.08
CA ARG A 91 21.06 -1.95 13.27
C ARG A 91 20.25 -3.23 13.30
N LYS A 92 19.03 -3.17 13.89
CA LYS A 92 18.15 -4.33 14.04
C LYS A 92 17.43 -4.69 12.74
N TYR A 93 16.93 -3.69 12.00
CA TYR A 93 16.01 -3.91 10.88
C TYR A 93 16.63 -3.58 9.52
N GLY A 94 17.73 -2.84 9.48
CA GLY A 94 18.33 -2.31 8.25
C GLY A 94 17.71 -0.98 7.83
N TRP A 95 18.53 -0.13 7.17
CA TRP A 95 18.14 1.23 6.76
C TRP A 95 16.95 1.26 5.81
N ASP A 96 16.84 0.28 4.90
CA ASP A 96 15.80 0.23 3.86
C ASP A 96 14.57 -0.62 4.25
N SER A 97 14.53 -1.12 5.50
CA SER A 97 13.36 -1.85 6.00
C SER A 97 12.14 -0.95 6.15
N ASN A 98 10.94 -1.51 5.99
CA ASN A 98 9.69 -0.76 6.20
C ASN A 98 9.61 -0.12 7.59
N VAL A 99 10.15 -0.78 8.62
CA VAL A 99 10.19 -0.25 9.98
C VAL A 99 10.98 1.06 10.05
N VAL A 100 12.17 1.10 9.43
CA VAL A 100 13.04 2.29 9.43
C VAL A 100 12.48 3.35 8.49
N ARG A 101 11.96 2.97 7.31
CA ARG A 101 11.28 3.90 6.41
C ARG A 101 10.18 4.67 7.11
N VAL A 102 9.25 3.97 7.75
CA VAL A 102 8.09 4.58 8.41
C VAL A 102 8.47 5.36 9.67
N ARG A 103 9.25 4.75 10.58
CA ARG A 103 9.49 5.30 11.93
C ARG A 103 10.64 6.28 12.02
N VAL A 104 11.60 6.19 11.09
CA VAL A 104 12.80 7.03 11.09
C VAL A 104 12.80 8.00 9.93
N ARG A 105 12.61 7.51 8.70
CA ARG A 105 12.70 8.34 7.50
C ARG A 105 11.45 9.14 7.19
N GLY A 106 10.28 8.78 7.79
CA GLY A 106 8.99 9.39 7.48
C GLY A 106 8.51 9.08 6.07
N GLU A 107 8.94 7.95 5.52
CA GLU A 107 8.59 7.49 4.18
C GLU A 107 7.58 6.35 4.25
N PHE A 108 6.71 6.27 3.25
CA PHE A 108 5.79 5.14 3.12
C PHE A 108 6.56 3.82 2.93
N PRO A 109 6.02 2.70 3.44
CA PRO A 109 6.62 1.39 3.23
C PRO A 109 6.63 1.05 1.73
N ASN A 110 7.56 0.21 1.32
CA ASN A 110 7.63 -0.26 -0.06
C ASN A 110 6.51 -1.25 -0.39
N GLN A 111 5.94 -1.86 0.64
CA GLN A 111 4.84 -2.83 0.58
C GLN A 111 4.09 -2.84 1.91
N GLU A 112 2.88 -3.33 1.94
CA GLU A 112 2.17 -3.60 3.19
C GLU A 112 2.81 -4.77 3.95
N ASP A 113 2.75 -4.73 5.28
CA ASP A 113 3.45 -5.72 6.14
C ASP A 113 2.84 -7.12 6.05
N ASP A 114 1.62 -7.25 5.53
CA ASP A 114 0.88 -8.51 5.34
C ASP A 114 1.04 -9.11 3.93
N VAL A 115 1.83 -8.51 3.07
CA VAL A 115 2.07 -9.02 1.72
C VAL A 115 3.09 -10.15 1.75
N PHE A 116 2.67 -11.33 1.32
CA PHE A 116 3.53 -12.53 1.27
C PHE A 116 4.71 -12.37 0.30
N ILE A 117 4.50 -11.71 -0.85
CA ILE A 117 5.55 -11.42 -1.84
C ILE A 117 5.47 -9.94 -2.22
N ALA A 118 6.59 -9.22 -2.14
CA ALA A 118 6.66 -7.82 -2.54
C ALA A 118 6.29 -7.63 -4.02
N LEU A 119 5.49 -6.61 -4.33
CA LEU A 119 5.13 -6.28 -5.71
C LEU A 119 6.38 -6.08 -6.60
N SER A 120 7.41 -5.42 -6.08
CA SER A 120 8.69 -5.24 -6.78
C SER A 120 9.36 -6.57 -7.16
N THR A 121 9.22 -7.60 -6.33
CA THR A 121 9.71 -8.96 -6.65
C THR A 121 8.91 -9.58 -7.78
N ILE A 122 7.58 -9.40 -7.76
CA ILE A 122 6.68 -9.90 -8.82
C ILE A 122 7.01 -9.21 -10.16
N GLU A 123 7.17 -7.88 -10.14
CA GLU A 123 7.53 -7.08 -11.31
C GLU A 123 8.90 -7.47 -11.88
N GLN A 124 9.90 -7.68 -11.02
CA GLN A 124 11.21 -8.16 -11.43
C GLN A 124 11.13 -9.57 -12.07
N CYS A 125 10.30 -10.44 -11.51
CA CYS A 125 10.09 -11.77 -12.11
C CYS A 125 9.41 -11.69 -13.48
N GLY A 126 8.43 -10.78 -13.63
CA GLY A 126 7.72 -10.55 -14.89
C GLY A 126 8.59 -9.95 -16.00
N SER A 127 9.58 -9.14 -15.63
CA SER A 127 10.48 -8.47 -16.56
C SER A 127 11.71 -9.31 -16.96
N ARG A 128 11.96 -10.42 -16.26
CA ARG A 128 13.10 -11.29 -16.60
C ARG A 128 12.88 -11.98 -17.94
N LEU A 129 13.83 -11.78 -18.85
CA LEU A 129 13.98 -12.64 -20.03
C LEU A 129 14.49 -14.00 -19.55
N PHE A 130 13.66 -15.00 -19.68
CA PHE A 130 14.01 -16.35 -19.32
C PHE A 130 14.65 -17.06 -20.53
N GLU A 131 15.94 -17.30 -20.46
CA GLU A 131 16.64 -18.14 -21.42
C GLU A 131 16.42 -19.61 -21.02
N LEU A 132 15.86 -20.39 -21.93
CA LEU A 132 15.67 -21.82 -21.72
C LEU A 132 17.05 -22.49 -21.70
N PRO A 133 17.34 -23.41 -20.74
CA PRO A 133 18.55 -24.23 -20.80
C PRO A 133 18.62 -24.96 -22.11
N GLU A 134 19.78 -24.96 -22.75
CA GLU A 134 20.00 -25.60 -24.06
C GLU A 134 19.83 -27.14 -24.01
N ASP A 135 20.00 -27.75 -22.85
CA ASP A 135 20.02 -29.20 -22.67
C ASP A 135 18.65 -29.87 -22.51
N GLY A 136 17.58 -29.15 -22.66
CA GLY A 136 16.24 -29.71 -22.86
C GLY A 136 15.67 -30.58 -21.74
N GLN A 137 16.29 -30.61 -20.56
CA GLN A 137 15.99 -31.55 -19.48
C GLN A 137 14.95 -31.06 -18.44
N LEU A 138 14.01 -30.19 -18.75
CA LEU A 138 12.85 -30.03 -17.90
C LEU A 138 11.64 -30.77 -18.49
N PRO A 139 11.44 -32.04 -18.11
CA PRO A 139 10.48 -32.91 -18.78
C PRO A 139 9.03 -32.68 -18.37
N TYR A 140 8.75 -31.81 -17.40
CA TYR A 140 7.42 -31.72 -16.78
C TYR A 140 6.69 -30.42 -17.10
N ILE A 141 5.45 -30.58 -17.52
CA ILE A 141 4.45 -29.55 -17.49
C ILE A 141 3.77 -29.66 -16.11
N ILE A 142 3.82 -28.62 -15.32
CA ILE A 142 3.18 -28.56 -14.00
C ILE A 142 2.01 -27.60 -14.09
N PHE A 143 0.85 -28.01 -13.60
CA PHE A 143 -0.30 -27.13 -13.41
C PHE A 143 -0.44 -26.78 -11.94
N GLY A 144 -0.56 -25.47 -11.65
CA GLY A 144 -0.98 -24.95 -10.36
C GLY A 144 -2.42 -24.46 -10.48
N VAL A 145 -3.27 -24.83 -9.53
CA VAL A 145 -4.67 -24.42 -9.49
C VAL A 145 -4.94 -23.74 -8.15
N ASP A 146 -5.35 -22.50 -8.22
CA ASP A 146 -5.89 -21.77 -7.09
C ASP A 146 -7.41 -21.69 -7.22
N VAL A 147 -8.13 -22.30 -6.27
CA VAL A 147 -9.57 -22.50 -6.36
C VAL A 147 -10.29 -21.49 -5.49
N ALA A 148 -10.96 -20.53 -6.10
CA ALA A 148 -11.93 -19.67 -5.42
C ALA A 148 -13.27 -20.40 -5.27
N ARG A 149 -13.79 -20.45 -4.05
CA ARG A 149 -15.02 -21.20 -3.76
C ARG A 149 -16.28 -20.34 -3.87
N PHE A 150 -16.28 -19.15 -3.29
CA PHE A 150 -17.41 -18.22 -3.29
C PHE A 150 -16.87 -16.79 -3.17
N GLY A 151 -17.61 -15.82 -3.73
CA GLY A 151 -17.29 -14.39 -3.64
C GLY A 151 -16.73 -13.82 -4.93
N ASP A 152 -16.00 -12.72 -4.79
CA ASP A 152 -15.44 -11.98 -5.92
C ASP A 152 -14.10 -12.53 -6.41
N ASP A 153 -13.56 -13.55 -5.73
CA ASP A 153 -12.30 -14.19 -6.08
C ASP A 153 -12.42 -15.04 -7.36
N GLU A 154 -11.30 -15.20 -8.04
CA GLU A 154 -11.20 -16.00 -9.26
C GLU A 154 -10.45 -17.31 -9.03
N THR A 155 -10.99 -18.41 -9.55
CA THR A 155 -10.20 -19.63 -9.74
C THR A 155 -9.22 -19.39 -10.87
N VAL A 156 -7.93 -19.60 -10.61
CA VAL A 156 -6.86 -19.38 -11.58
C VAL A 156 -6.10 -20.68 -11.81
N ILE A 157 -5.87 -21.01 -13.08
CA ILE A 157 -5.07 -22.16 -13.49
C ILE A 157 -3.81 -21.66 -14.17
N TYR A 158 -2.66 -22.01 -13.61
CA TYR A 158 -1.35 -21.74 -14.16
C TYR A 158 -0.75 -23.00 -14.75
N ARG A 159 -0.07 -22.84 -15.86
CA ARG A 159 0.82 -23.83 -16.43
C ARG A 159 2.27 -23.37 -16.31
N ASN A 160 3.10 -24.19 -15.70
CA ASN A 160 4.55 -24.04 -15.77
C ASN A 160 5.08 -25.02 -16.84
N SER A 161 5.64 -24.45 -17.89
CA SER A 161 6.32 -25.24 -18.92
C SER A 161 7.75 -24.73 -19.03
N ARG A 162 8.70 -25.55 -18.65
CA ARG A 162 10.15 -25.26 -18.71
C ARG A 162 10.50 -23.94 -17.99
N GLY A 163 9.93 -23.70 -16.80
CA GLY A 163 10.16 -22.49 -16.03
C GLY A 163 9.36 -21.26 -16.47
N LYS A 164 8.64 -21.33 -17.58
CA LYS A 164 7.74 -20.26 -18.02
C LYS A 164 6.34 -20.47 -17.44
N LEU A 165 5.89 -19.54 -16.62
CA LEU A 165 4.54 -19.50 -16.07
C LEU A 165 3.58 -18.80 -17.04
N GLN A 166 2.42 -19.41 -17.27
CA GLN A 166 1.35 -18.85 -18.08
C GLN A 166 0.01 -19.12 -17.42
N ILE A 167 -0.87 -18.11 -17.38
CA ILE A 167 -2.28 -18.30 -17.03
C ILE A 167 -2.95 -19.04 -18.18
N VAL A 168 -3.54 -20.19 -17.87
CA VAL A 168 -4.26 -21.03 -18.85
C VAL A 168 -5.74 -20.74 -18.84
N ALA A 169 -6.31 -20.50 -17.64
CA ALA A 169 -7.71 -20.16 -17.46
C ALA A 169 -7.95 -19.40 -16.18
N THR A 170 -8.97 -18.52 -16.21
CA THR A 170 -9.56 -17.88 -15.04
C THR A 170 -11.07 -18.12 -15.06
N ARG A 171 -11.67 -18.33 -13.90
CA ARG A 171 -13.12 -18.54 -13.73
C ARG A 171 -13.61 -17.88 -12.46
N ARG A 172 -14.71 -17.13 -12.54
CA ARG A 172 -15.42 -16.54 -11.41
C ARG A 172 -16.74 -17.24 -11.16
N GLY A 173 -17.16 -17.31 -9.91
CA GLY A 173 -18.53 -17.63 -9.51
C GLY A 173 -19.00 -19.05 -9.86
N GLN A 174 -18.09 -20.02 -10.00
CA GLN A 174 -18.47 -21.41 -10.23
C GLN A 174 -18.47 -22.20 -8.94
N ASP A 175 -19.60 -22.85 -8.64
CA ASP A 175 -19.66 -23.92 -7.66
C ASP A 175 -19.01 -25.16 -8.25
N LEU A 176 -17.79 -25.47 -7.81
CA LEU A 176 -17.02 -26.63 -8.24
C LEU A 176 -17.49 -27.96 -7.61
N MET A 177 -18.61 -27.92 -6.87
CA MET A 177 -19.21 -29.08 -6.22
C MET A 177 -20.41 -29.68 -6.98
N ARG A 178 -20.59 -29.33 -8.24
CA ARG A 178 -21.56 -29.95 -9.15
C ARG A 178 -20.88 -30.73 -10.24
#